data_175d921faeab0c86552c391c116c240c
#
_entry.id   175d921faeab0c86552c391c116c240c
#
_cell.length_a   1.000
_cell.length_b   1.000
_cell.length_c   1.000
_cell.angle_alpha   90.00
_cell.angle_beta   90.00
_cell.angle_gamma   90.00
#
_symmetry.space_group_name_H-M   'P 1'
#
loop_
_entity.id
_entity.type
_entity.pdbx_description
1 polymer ?
#
loop_
_entity_poly.entity_id
_entity_poly.type
_entity_poly.pdbx_seq_one_letter_code
_entity_poly.pdbx_strand_id
1 'polypeptide(L)'
;MTKKALFGLVVLMLLLPTAVLAQQASGKVTGTVTYRERITLPPTARVIVELQDVSLADAPAKIIANQTIDPAGKAPPYPFELTYDPSKIIEQNRYVVRSTIRDGDKLLFTSTQAYPVITRGNPTSDIEILMQQVSGTPSPETPKTMPATGDGGDLLVLAVITGVVLIVGGLLLRRRSSA
;
A
#
# COMPACT_ATOMS: atom_id res chain seq x y z
N MET A 1 4.28 20.47 -71.83
CA MET A 1 4.12 19.64 -70.61
C MET A 1 2.89 20.10 -69.92
N THR A 2 1.96 19.25 -69.84
CA THR A 2 0.55 19.53 -69.96
C THR A 2 -0.12 19.75 -68.62
N LYS A 3 -1.01 20.75 -68.53
CA LYS A 3 -1.88 21.12 -67.41
C LYS A 3 -2.57 19.91 -66.73
N LYS A 4 -2.69 18.77 -67.42
CA LYS A 4 -3.25 17.51 -66.95
C LYS A 4 -2.32 16.77 -65.95
N ALA A 5 -0.99 16.89 -66.08
CA ALA A 5 -0.03 16.29 -65.16
C ALA A 5 0.04 17.03 -63.82
N LEU A 6 -0.15 18.38 -63.87
CA LEU A 6 -0.19 19.21 -62.64
C LEU A 6 -1.46 18.96 -61.81
N PHE A 7 -2.60 18.72 -62.52
CA PHE A 7 -3.87 18.42 -61.83
C PHE A 7 -3.84 17.05 -61.11
N GLY A 8 -3.17 16.04 -61.74
CA GLY A 8 -2.99 14.72 -61.09
C GLY A 8 -2.11 14.77 -59.85
N LEU A 9 -1.09 15.63 -59.82
CA LEU A 9 -0.19 15.79 -58.69
C LEU A 9 -0.90 16.46 -57.49
N VAL A 10 -1.78 17.44 -57.74
CA VAL A 10 -2.55 18.15 -56.69
C VAL A 10 -3.60 17.24 -56.07
N VAL A 11 -4.26 16.40 -56.86
CA VAL A 11 -5.25 15.43 -56.33
C VAL A 11 -4.60 14.32 -55.50
N LEU A 12 -3.39 13.89 -55.87
CA LEU A 12 -2.64 12.88 -55.10
C LEU A 12 -2.18 13.41 -53.73
N MET A 13 -1.90 14.71 -53.62
CA MET A 13 -1.48 15.33 -52.36
C MET A 13 -2.63 15.51 -51.34
N LEU A 14 -3.88 15.47 -51.77
CA LEU A 14 -5.09 15.57 -50.95
C LEU A 14 -5.51 14.24 -50.28
N LEU A 15 -4.87 13.13 -50.67
CA LEU A 15 -5.18 11.79 -50.18
C LEU A 15 -4.23 11.30 -49.04
N LEU A 16 -3.38 12.20 -48.50
CA LEU A 16 -2.57 11.83 -47.33
C LEU A 16 -3.50 11.63 -46.14
N PRO A 17 -3.58 10.42 -45.56
CA PRO A 17 -4.35 10.22 -44.35
C PRO A 17 -3.70 11.07 -43.26
N THR A 18 -4.42 12.08 -42.77
CA THR A 18 -4.06 12.75 -41.52
C THR A 18 -4.20 11.71 -40.40
N ALA A 19 -3.08 11.13 -40.00
CA ALA A 19 -3.03 10.32 -38.77
C ALA A 19 -3.37 11.24 -37.60
N VAL A 20 -4.63 11.28 -37.23
CA VAL A 20 -5.07 11.90 -35.98
C VAL A 20 -4.48 11.06 -34.85
N LEU A 21 -3.37 11.51 -34.28
CA LEU A 21 -2.88 10.97 -33.03
C LEU A 21 -3.98 11.21 -31.99
N ALA A 22 -4.73 10.16 -31.69
CA ALA A 22 -5.70 10.17 -30.61
C ALA A 22 -4.92 10.49 -29.33
N GLN A 23 -4.99 11.74 -28.89
CA GLN A 23 -4.43 12.18 -27.62
C GLN A 23 -5.23 11.52 -26.53
N GLN A 24 -4.66 10.49 -25.90
CA GLN A 24 -5.32 9.83 -24.76
C GLN A 24 -5.54 10.90 -23.69
N ALA A 25 -6.80 11.10 -23.34
CA ALA A 25 -7.15 11.98 -22.24
C ALA A 25 -6.43 11.46 -20.98
N SER A 26 -5.64 12.30 -20.34
CA SER A 26 -4.97 11.99 -19.08
C SER A 26 -5.61 12.81 -17.95
N GLY A 27 -5.98 12.16 -16.87
CA GLY A 27 -6.37 12.82 -15.65
C GLY A 27 -5.14 13.16 -14.80
N LYS A 28 -5.25 14.21 -13.99
CA LYS A 28 -4.18 14.62 -13.10
C LYS A 28 -4.71 14.81 -11.68
N VAL A 29 -3.89 14.44 -10.69
CA VAL A 29 -4.07 14.79 -9.28
C VAL A 29 -2.84 15.54 -8.83
N THR A 30 -3.02 16.76 -8.31
CA THR A 30 -1.93 17.65 -7.92
C THR A 30 -2.05 18.09 -6.47
N GLY A 31 -0.91 18.43 -5.87
CA GLY A 31 -0.89 18.92 -4.50
C GLY A 31 0.52 19.06 -3.95
N THR A 32 0.62 19.08 -2.64
CA THR A 32 1.89 19.19 -1.92
C THR A 32 1.94 18.19 -0.77
N VAL A 33 3.16 17.71 -0.49
CA VAL A 33 3.46 16.87 0.67
C VAL A 33 4.25 17.69 1.67
N THR A 34 3.83 17.70 2.93
CA THR A 34 4.48 18.44 4.00
C THR A 34 4.58 17.62 5.29
N TYR A 35 5.48 18.03 6.18
CA TYR A 35 5.57 17.53 7.55
C TYR A 35 5.91 18.71 8.48
N ARG A 36 5.62 18.57 9.77
CA ARG A 36 5.77 19.66 10.76
C ARG A 36 7.11 19.67 11.46
N GLU A 37 7.82 18.56 11.43
CA GLU A 37 9.09 18.38 12.11
C GLU A 37 10.18 19.22 11.43
N ARG A 38 10.97 19.91 12.24
CA ARG A 38 12.08 20.75 11.75
C ARG A 38 13.36 19.93 11.62
N ILE A 39 13.31 18.95 10.73
CA ILE A 39 14.47 18.07 10.45
C ILE A 39 14.83 18.13 8.97
N THR A 40 16.09 17.91 8.68
CA THR A 40 16.58 17.73 7.31
C THR A 40 16.53 16.25 6.97
N LEU A 41 15.97 15.93 5.82
CA LEU A 41 15.94 14.55 5.33
C LEU A 41 17.36 14.12 4.89
N PRO A 42 17.71 12.84 5.06
CA PRO A 42 18.93 12.30 4.46
C PRO A 42 18.96 12.52 2.94
N PRO A 43 20.12 12.70 2.32
CA PRO A 43 20.22 12.94 0.87
C PRO A 43 19.73 11.75 0.02
N THR A 44 19.70 10.56 0.61
CA THR A 44 19.21 9.31 0.02
C THR A 44 17.70 9.13 0.19
N ALA A 45 17.04 9.99 0.99
CA ALA A 45 15.59 9.92 1.20
C ALA A 45 14.82 10.19 -0.10
N ARG A 46 13.70 9.52 -0.24
CA ARG A 46 12.76 9.69 -1.36
C ARG A 46 11.35 9.88 -0.83
N VAL A 47 10.66 10.88 -1.38
CA VAL A 47 9.24 11.09 -1.15
C VAL A 47 8.49 10.32 -2.22
N ILE A 48 7.66 9.37 -1.83
CA ILE A 48 6.86 8.53 -2.72
C ILE A 48 5.41 8.94 -2.53
N VAL A 49 4.75 9.33 -3.60
CA VAL A 49 3.33 9.69 -3.62
C VAL A 49 2.60 8.70 -4.51
N GLU A 50 1.51 8.13 -4.02
CA GLU A 50 0.75 7.09 -4.71
C GLU A 50 -0.74 7.43 -4.76
N LEU A 51 -1.33 7.28 -5.94
CA LEU A 51 -2.77 7.21 -6.14
C LEU A 51 -3.20 5.76 -6.02
N GLN A 52 -4.04 5.46 -5.05
CA GLN A 52 -4.45 4.10 -4.72
C GLN A 52 -5.97 3.93 -4.80
N ASP A 53 -6.42 2.80 -5.36
CA ASP A 53 -7.79 2.33 -5.22
C ASP A 53 -7.92 1.51 -3.92
N VAL A 54 -8.76 1.99 -3.02
CA VAL A 54 -9.01 1.40 -1.70
C VAL A 54 -10.45 0.91 -1.55
N SER A 55 -11.08 0.53 -2.64
CA SER A 55 -12.49 0.12 -2.66
C SER A 55 -12.73 -1.21 -1.97
N LEU A 56 -11.77 -2.13 -2.03
CA LEU A 56 -11.83 -3.44 -1.41
C LEU A 56 -11.22 -3.40 -0.01
N ALA A 57 -12.02 -3.70 1.01
CA ALA A 57 -11.59 -3.64 2.41
C ALA A 57 -10.58 -4.73 2.78
N ASP A 58 -10.71 -5.92 2.17
CA ASP A 58 -9.93 -7.11 2.53
C ASP A 58 -8.82 -7.44 1.51
N ALA A 59 -8.47 -6.49 0.66
CA ALA A 59 -7.42 -6.64 -0.34
C ALA A 59 -6.38 -5.52 -0.23
N PRO A 60 -5.13 -5.76 -0.63
CA PRO A 60 -4.15 -4.70 -0.76
C PRO A 60 -4.63 -3.62 -1.72
N ALA A 61 -4.36 -2.35 -1.38
CA ALA A 61 -4.69 -1.21 -2.24
C ALA A 61 -4.03 -1.36 -3.61
N LYS A 62 -4.77 -1.11 -4.68
CA LYS A 62 -4.24 -1.14 -6.04
C LYS A 62 -3.64 0.22 -6.39
N ILE A 63 -2.36 0.25 -6.72
CA ILE A 63 -1.68 1.47 -7.18
C ILE A 63 -2.12 1.77 -8.62
N ILE A 64 -2.66 2.97 -8.82
CA ILE A 64 -3.10 3.49 -10.13
C ILE A 64 -2.02 4.35 -10.78
N ALA A 65 -1.37 5.20 -9.98
CA ALA A 65 -0.25 6.04 -10.40
C ALA A 65 0.67 6.27 -9.21
N ASN A 66 1.94 6.54 -9.48
CA ASN A 66 2.92 6.92 -8.46
C ASN A 66 3.89 7.97 -8.99
N GLN A 67 4.49 8.70 -8.07
CA GLN A 67 5.57 9.64 -8.33
C GLN A 67 6.59 9.53 -7.19
N THR A 68 7.87 9.46 -7.56
CA THR A 68 8.98 9.57 -6.61
C THR A 68 9.65 10.92 -6.78
N ILE A 69 9.75 11.67 -5.66
CA ILE A 69 10.34 13.00 -5.62
C ILE A 69 11.65 12.90 -4.83
N ASP A 70 12.71 13.49 -5.37
CA ASP A 70 13.97 13.68 -4.68
C ASP A 70 13.92 15.02 -3.91
N PRO A 71 13.98 15.01 -2.59
CA PRO A 71 14.01 16.23 -1.78
C PRO A 71 15.22 17.11 -2.09
N ALA A 72 16.35 16.52 -2.53
CA ALA A 72 17.61 17.22 -2.84
C ALA A 72 18.07 18.16 -1.71
N GLY A 73 17.82 17.78 -0.44
CA GLY A 73 18.14 18.58 0.74
C GLY A 73 17.24 19.79 0.98
N LYS A 74 16.19 19.98 0.18
CA LYS A 74 15.20 21.05 0.37
C LYS A 74 14.21 20.71 1.49
N ALA A 75 13.70 21.75 2.15
CA ALA A 75 12.62 21.61 3.09
C ALA A 75 11.27 21.47 2.37
N PRO A 76 10.23 20.83 2.99
CA PRO A 76 8.87 20.84 2.45
C PRO A 76 8.32 22.26 2.34
N PRO A 77 7.27 22.51 1.51
CA PRO A 77 6.44 21.52 0.85
C PRO A 77 7.04 20.96 -0.45
N TYR A 78 6.77 19.67 -0.73
CA TYR A 78 7.17 19.01 -1.97
C TYR A 78 5.97 18.93 -2.91
N PRO A 79 5.98 19.63 -4.08
CA PRO A 79 4.88 19.54 -5.04
C PRO A 79 4.85 18.18 -5.72
N PHE A 80 3.65 17.68 -5.99
CA PHE A 80 3.46 16.44 -6.77
C PHE A 80 2.40 16.59 -7.85
N GLU A 81 2.54 15.81 -8.91
CA GLU A 81 1.58 15.65 -9.98
C GLU A 81 1.48 14.17 -10.36
N LEU A 82 0.35 13.54 -10.07
CA LEU A 82 0.06 12.16 -10.44
C LEU A 82 -0.80 12.14 -11.70
N THR A 83 -0.26 11.62 -12.79
CA THR A 83 -0.98 11.44 -14.05
C THR A 83 -1.56 10.03 -14.10
N TYR A 84 -2.84 9.91 -14.42
CA TYR A 84 -3.53 8.63 -14.52
C TYR A 84 -4.40 8.56 -15.78
N ASP A 85 -4.79 7.35 -16.16
CA ASP A 85 -5.70 7.07 -17.26
C ASP A 85 -7.14 7.11 -16.75
N PRO A 86 -7.98 8.09 -17.18
CA PRO A 86 -9.37 8.20 -16.73
C PRO A 86 -10.21 6.97 -17.08
N SER A 87 -9.87 6.23 -18.12
CA SER A 87 -10.60 5.02 -18.51
C SER A 87 -10.50 3.88 -17.50
N LYS A 88 -9.50 3.95 -16.61
CA LYS A 88 -9.27 2.99 -15.51
C LYS A 88 -9.96 3.38 -14.21
N ILE A 89 -10.64 4.54 -14.18
CA ILE A 89 -11.36 5.03 -13.02
C ILE A 89 -12.80 4.53 -13.07
N ILE A 90 -13.24 3.90 -11.99
CA ILE A 90 -14.60 3.42 -11.79
C ILE A 90 -15.28 4.37 -10.81
N GLU A 91 -16.40 4.98 -11.20
CA GLU A 91 -17.07 6.04 -10.43
C GLU A 91 -17.49 5.60 -9.02
N GLN A 92 -17.88 4.34 -8.87
CA GLN A 92 -18.27 3.75 -7.57
C GLN A 92 -17.11 3.50 -6.63
N ASN A 93 -15.89 3.44 -7.17
CA ASN A 93 -14.68 3.13 -6.41
C ASN A 93 -14.20 4.33 -5.58
N ARG A 94 -13.37 4.03 -4.58
CA ARG A 94 -12.73 5.02 -3.73
C ARG A 94 -11.24 5.11 -4.05
N TYR A 95 -10.81 6.31 -4.42
CA TYR A 95 -9.41 6.60 -4.69
C TYR A 95 -8.88 7.54 -3.62
N VAL A 96 -7.67 7.27 -3.16
CA VAL A 96 -6.96 8.10 -2.18
C VAL A 96 -5.54 8.36 -2.62
N VAL A 97 -4.99 9.50 -2.20
CA VAL A 97 -3.55 9.74 -2.31
C VAL A 97 -2.91 9.39 -0.97
N ARG A 98 -1.82 8.65 -1.02
CA ARG A 98 -0.94 8.37 0.12
C ARG A 98 0.48 8.81 -0.19
N SER A 99 1.20 9.19 0.85
CA SER A 99 2.61 9.52 0.72
C SER A 99 3.43 8.87 1.81
N THR A 100 4.65 8.48 1.45
CA THR A 100 5.67 7.96 2.37
C THR A 100 7.00 8.61 2.06
N ILE A 101 7.85 8.80 3.08
CA ILE A 101 9.26 9.14 2.90
C ILE A 101 10.08 7.97 3.39
N ARG A 102 10.96 7.48 2.53
CA ARG A 102 11.84 6.35 2.82
C ARG A 102 13.30 6.73 2.57
N ASP A 103 14.18 6.13 3.36
CA ASP A 103 15.63 6.15 3.17
C ASP A 103 16.07 4.70 3.00
N GLY A 104 16.25 4.26 1.75
CA GLY A 104 16.35 2.85 1.41
C GLY A 104 15.12 2.09 1.90
N ASP A 105 15.32 1.07 2.72
CA ASP A 105 14.23 0.25 3.29
C ASP A 105 13.60 0.89 4.54
N LYS A 106 14.21 1.91 5.11
CA LYS A 106 13.72 2.56 6.32
C LYS A 106 12.61 3.55 6.02
N LEU A 107 11.43 3.34 6.61
CA LEU A 107 10.32 4.30 6.57
C LEU A 107 10.59 5.42 7.58
N LEU A 108 10.64 6.67 7.11
CA LEU A 108 10.86 7.86 7.94
C LEU A 108 9.55 8.57 8.28
N PHE A 109 8.68 8.77 7.26
CA PHE A 109 7.40 9.43 7.40
C PHE A 109 6.32 8.69 6.62
N THR A 110 5.08 8.83 7.07
CA THR A 110 3.91 8.33 6.36
C THR A 110 2.71 9.24 6.54
N SER A 111 1.83 9.30 5.55
CA SER A 111 0.51 9.92 5.70
C SER A 111 -0.37 9.04 6.57
N THR A 112 -0.94 9.59 7.64
CA THR A 112 -1.82 8.86 8.57
C THR A 112 -3.30 9.04 8.28
N GLN A 113 -3.63 10.04 7.45
CA GLN A 113 -4.99 10.31 7.00
C GLN A 113 -5.19 9.81 5.56
N ALA A 114 -6.44 9.50 5.22
CA ALA A 114 -6.84 9.26 3.85
C ALA A 114 -7.16 10.62 3.18
N TYR A 115 -6.62 10.82 1.99
CA TYR A 115 -6.88 12.00 1.15
C TYR A 115 -7.70 11.55 -0.06
N PRO A 116 -9.05 11.53 0.03
CA PRO A 116 -9.89 11.06 -1.06
C PRO A 116 -9.85 12.02 -2.24
N VAL A 117 -9.84 11.45 -3.45
CA VAL A 117 -9.67 12.19 -4.71
C VAL A 117 -10.54 11.59 -5.81
N ILE A 118 -10.74 12.36 -6.90
CA ILE A 118 -11.34 11.97 -8.19
C ILE A 118 -12.84 11.71 -8.09
N THR A 119 -13.27 10.65 -7.41
CA THR A 119 -14.67 10.20 -7.39
C THR A 119 -15.48 10.83 -6.26
N ARG A 120 -16.80 10.80 -6.38
CA ARG A 120 -17.74 11.30 -5.36
C ARG A 120 -17.60 12.80 -5.05
N GLY A 121 -17.22 13.60 -6.05
CA GLY A 121 -17.02 15.03 -5.87
C GLY A 121 -15.77 15.44 -5.09
N ASN A 122 -14.84 14.50 -4.87
CA ASN A 122 -13.58 14.82 -4.23
C ASN A 122 -12.66 15.60 -5.17
N PRO A 123 -11.81 16.50 -4.64
CA PRO A 123 -10.92 17.34 -5.44
C PRO A 123 -9.84 16.51 -6.14
N THR A 124 -9.30 17.07 -7.22
CA THR A 124 -8.14 16.55 -7.95
C THR A 124 -6.96 17.52 -7.94
N SER A 125 -7.11 18.70 -7.34
CA SER A 125 -6.07 19.73 -7.24
C SER A 125 -5.93 20.24 -5.81
N ASP A 126 -4.81 20.88 -5.53
CA ASP A 126 -4.51 21.57 -4.27
C ASP A 126 -4.60 20.68 -3.02
N ILE A 127 -4.21 19.42 -3.17
CA ILE A 127 -4.25 18.45 -2.08
C ILE A 127 -3.03 18.63 -1.20
N GLU A 128 -3.25 19.01 0.07
CA GLU A 128 -2.18 19.13 1.05
C GLU A 128 -2.09 17.85 1.90
N ILE A 129 -1.01 17.08 1.72
CA ILE A 129 -0.76 15.85 2.45
C ILE A 129 0.16 16.13 3.63
N LEU A 130 -0.39 16.03 4.85
CA LEU A 130 0.40 16.09 6.07
C LEU A 130 0.92 14.72 6.44
N MET A 131 2.24 14.63 6.59
CA MET A 131 2.92 13.41 6.99
C MET A 131 3.32 13.47 8.47
N GLN A 132 3.43 12.30 9.08
CA GLN A 132 3.91 12.13 10.44
C GLN A 132 5.16 11.26 10.45
N GLN A 133 6.10 11.60 11.32
CA GLN A 133 7.31 10.82 11.52
C GLN A 133 6.95 9.46 12.15
N VAL A 134 7.52 8.41 11.59
CA VAL A 134 7.42 7.07 12.17
C VAL A 134 8.44 6.98 13.30
N SER A 135 7.98 7.09 14.54
CA SER A 135 8.80 6.94 15.72
C SER A 135 9.10 5.46 15.95
N GLY A 136 10.32 5.05 15.67
CA GLY A 136 10.79 3.68 15.85
C GLY A 136 10.53 2.81 14.63
N THR A 137 11.58 2.13 14.18
CA THR A 137 11.46 0.91 13.39
C THR A 137 10.53 -0.02 14.18
N PRO A 138 9.46 -0.59 13.61
CA PRO A 138 8.97 -1.83 14.12
C PRO A 138 10.12 -2.81 13.95
N SER A 139 10.93 -2.99 14.99
CA SER A 139 11.63 -4.26 15.16
C SER A 139 10.53 -5.31 14.98
N PRO A 140 10.71 -6.36 14.17
CA PRO A 140 9.80 -7.49 14.26
C PRO A 140 9.85 -7.84 15.74
N GLU A 141 8.81 -7.43 16.48
CA GLU A 141 8.59 -7.95 17.80
C GLU A 141 8.42 -9.44 17.55
N THR A 142 9.49 -10.18 17.79
CA THR A 142 9.37 -11.58 18.16
C THR A 142 8.18 -11.60 19.09
N PRO A 143 7.10 -12.35 18.80
CA PRO A 143 5.95 -12.41 19.70
C PRO A 143 6.54 -12.64 21.07
N LYS A 144 6.44 -11.68 21.99
CA LYS A 144 6.74 -11.91 23.39
C LYS A 144 5.88 -13.10 23.68
N THR A 145 6.52 -14.26 23.86
CA THR A 145 5.88 -15.44 24.42
C THR A 145 5.00 -14.89 25.53
N MET A 146 3.68 -14.98 25.33
CA MET A 146 2.75 -14.68 26.41
C MET A 146 3.29 -15.42 27.61
N PRO A 147 3.37 -14.79 28.80
CA PRO A 147 3.69 -15.55 30.00
C PRO A 147 2.75 -16.74 29.97
N ALA A 148 3.30 -17.93 30.01
CA ALA A 148 2.51 -19.13 30.10
C ALA A 148 1.68 -19.01 31.40
N THR A 149 0.46 -18.48 31.25
CA THR A 149 -0.54 -18.47 32.30
C THR A 149 -1.08 -19.88 32.31
N GLY A 150 -0.48 -20.73 33.10
CA GLY A 150 -0.94 -22.10 33.19
C GLY A 150 0.11 -23.10 33.64
N ASP A 151 0.82 -22.77 34.70
CA ASP A 151 1.49 -23.79 35.50
C ASP A 151 0.44 -24.48 36.40
N GLY A 152 -0.64 -24.94 35.82
CA GLY A 152 -1.72 -25.70 36.42
C GLY A 152 -1.99 -27.05 35.75
N GLY A 153 -1.34 -27.32 34.60
CA GLY A 153 -1.58 -28.55 33.82
C GLY A 153 -0.84 -29.77 34.35
N ASP A 154 0.31 -29.60 34.93
CA ASP A 154 1.16 -30.74 35.35
C ASP A 154 0.61 -31.49 36.57
N LEU A 155 -0.07 -30.82 37.47
CA LEU A 155 -0.69 -31.49 38.64
C LEU A 155 -1.89 -32.37 38.27
N LEU A 156 -2.66 -31.99 37.24
CA LEU A 156 -3.80 -32.81 36.79
C LEU A 156 -3.34 -34.04 35.98
N VAL A 157 -2.30 -33.90 35.18
CA VAL A 157 -1.72 -35.04 34.43
C VAL A 157 -1.09 -36.04 35.37
N LEU A 158 -0.39 -35.59 36.42
CA LEU A 158 0.17 -36.47 37.44
C LEU A 158 -0.93 -37.22 38.21
N ALA A 159 -2.03 -36.56 38.57
CA ALA A 159 -3.17 -37.17 39.26
C ALA A 159 -3.85 -38.27 38.42
N VAL A 160 -3.99 -38.07 37.09
CA VAL A 160 -4.59 -39.06 36.19
C VAL A 160 -3.67 -40.30 36.05
N ILE A 161 -2.35 -40.09 35.91
CA ILE A 161 -1.39 -41.20 35.78
C ILE A 161 -1.34 -42.02 37.07
N THR A 162 -1.34 -41.37 38.25
CA THR A 162 -1.36 -42.06 39.55
C THR A 162 -2.66 -42.84 39.75
N GLY A 163 -3.80 -42.29 39.34
CA GLY A 163 -5.09 -42.97 39.44
C GLY A 163 -5.16 -44.24 38.55
N VAL A 164 -4.66 -44.17 37.31
CA VAL A 164 -4.64 -45.31 36.39
C VAL A 164 -3.72 -46.42 36.86
N VAL A 165 -2.54 -46.09 37.43
CA VAL A 165 -1.62 -47.11 38.00
C VAL A 165 -2.24 -47.82 39.20
N LEU A 166 -2.96 -47.14 40.07
CA LEU A 166 -3.64 -47.75 41.21
C LEU A 166 -4.79 -48.67 40.78
N ILE A 167 -5.58 -48.30 39.78
CA ILE A 167 -6.68 -49.13 39.26
C ILE A 167 -6.14 -50.40 38.61
N VAL A 168 -5.11 -50.28 37.76
CA VAL A 168 -4.51 -51.44 37.08
C VAL A 168 -3.78 -52.35 38.09
N GLY A 169 -3.05 -51.76 39.05
CA GLY A 169 -2.37 -52.50 40.12
C GLY A 169 -3.37 -53.24 41.02
N GLY A 170 -4.49 -52.58 41.42
CA GLY A 170 -5.56 -53.20 42.21
C GLY A 170 -6.25 -54.37 41.48
N LEU A 171 -6.47 -54.27 40.18
CA LEU A 171 -7.09 -55.32 39.35
C LEU A 171 -6.19 -56.56 39.20
N LEU A 172 -4.87 -56.36 39.11
CA LEU A 172 -3.90 -57.46 39.01
C LEU A 172 -3.74 -58.22 40.33
N LEU A 173 -3.75 -57.53 41.48
CA LEU A 173 -3.70 -58.13 42.80
C LEU A 173 -4.98 -58.94 43.11
N ARG A 174 -6.14 -58.48 42.67
CA ARG A 174 -7.42 -59.19 42.86
C ARG A 174 -7.48 -60.49 42.04
N ARG A 175 -6.83 -60.55 40.87
CA ARG A 175 -6.74 -61.80 40.08
C ARG A 175 -5.82 -62.87 40.66
N ARG A 176 -4.83 -62.48 41.49
CA ARG A 176 -3.89 -63.42 42.11
C ARG A 176 -4.44 -64.05 43.41
N SER A 177 -5.48 -63.48 44.01
CA SER A 177 -6.09 -64.04 45.25
C SER A 177 -7.26 -64.95 44.98
N SER A 178 -7.59 -65.25 43.66
CA SER A 178 -8.69 -66.11 43.27
C SER A 178 -8.21 -67.39 42.57
N ALA A 179 -6.93 -67.79 42.74
CA ALA A 179 -6.37 -69.06 42.22
C ALA A 179 -5.81 -69.89 43.38
#